data_a2682b5345546693940c8704e48a05eb
#
_entry.id   a2682b5345546693940c8704e48a05eb
#
_cell.length_a   1.000
_cell.length_b   1.000
_cell.length_c   1.000
_cell.angle_alpha   90.00
_cell.angle_beta   90.00
_cell.angle_gamma   90.00
#
_symmetry.space_group_name_H-M   'P 1'
#
loop_
_entity.id
_entity.type
_entity.pdbx_description
1 polymer ?
#
loop_
_entity_poly.entity_id
_entity_poly.type
_entity_poly.pdbx_seq_one_letter_code
_entity_poly.pdbx_strand_id
1 'polypeptide(L)'
;MIQKAFLKYISNFQGFSREIWILTLVTFINRAGTMVLPFLSKYLHEDLHFSLSQVGTIMVFFGFGSMLGSWLGGKLSDTIGFYKIMIFSLLISGLMFFGLRFITSFYGLCISMFLIMTVSDMFRPAMFVSLGAYAKPENRTRALTLVRLAINLG
;
A
#
# COMPACT_ATOMS: atom_id res chain seq x y z
N MET A 1 6.42 -24.13 -28.66
CA MET A 1 5.88 -22.75 -28.72
C MET A 1 5.76 -22.13 -27.32
N ILE A 2 5.19 -22.78 -26.34
CA ILE A 2 5.00 -22.30 -24.94
C ILE A 2 6.32 -21.97 -24.27
N GLN A 3 7.36 -22.82 -24.39
CA GLN A 3 8.66 -22.62 -23.76
C GLN A 3 9.42 -21.36 -24.28
N LYS A 4 9.31 -21.06 -25.58
CA LYS A 4 9.88 -19.82 -26.14
C LYS A 4 9.13 -18.57 -25.67
N ALA A 5 7.79 -18.66 -25.52
CA ALA A 5 6.99 -17.58 -24.96
C ALA A 5 7.33 -17.32 -23.49
N PHE A 6 7.52 -18.39 -22.71
CA PHE A 6 7.90 -18.31 -21.28
C PHE A 6 9.30 -17.71 -21.11
N LEU A 7 10.29 -18.15 -21.91
CA LEU A 7 11.64 -17.57 -21.87
C LEU A 7 11.63 -16.08 -22.27
N LYS A 8 10.85 -15.70 -23.28
CA LYS A 8 10.65 -14.31 -23.67
C LYS A 8 9.96 -13.49 -22.57
N TYR A 9 9.02 -14.11 -21.84
CA TYR A 9 8.37 -13.46 -20.70
C TYR A 9 9.37 -13.21 -19.55
N ILE A 10 10.15 -14.21 -19.19
CA ILE A 10 11.20 -14.06 -18.15
C ILE A 10 12.27 -13.04 -18.56
N SER A 11 12.67 -13.01 -19.84
CA SER A 11 13.64 -12.03 -20.31
C SER A 11 13.16 -10.57 -20.19
N ASN A 12 11.85 -10.35 -20.15
CA ASN A 12 11.26 -9.05 -19.88
C ASN A 12 11.53 -8.52 -18.47
N PHE A 13 11.85 -9.40 -17.51
CA PHE A 13 12.18 -9.06 -16.14
C PHE A 13 13.69 -9.01 -15.87
N GLN A 14 14.52 -9.28 -16.87
CA GLN A 14 15.97 -9.15 -16.77
C GLN A 14 16.41 -7.70 -17.04
N GLY A 15 17.51 -7.27 -16.37
CA GLY A 15 18.11 -5.95 -16.59
C GLY A 15 17.50 -4.83 -15.73
N PHE A 16 16.70 -5.16 -14.71
CA PHE A 16 16.28 -4.18 -13.70
C PHE A 16 17.38 -3.95 -12.67
N SER A 17 17.48 -2.73 -12.19
CA SER A 17 18.37 -2.39 -11.09
C SER A 17 17.91 -3.03 -9.78
N ARG A 18 18.82 -3.16 -8.82
CA ARG A 18 18.51 -3.68 -7.48
C ARG A 18 17.41 -2.89 -6.79
N GLU A 19 17.38 -1.59 -7.02
CA GLU A 19 16.38 -0.67 -6.44
C GLU A 19 14.96 -1.00 -6.92
N ILE A 20 14.79 -1.39 -8.19
CA ILE A 20 13.49 -1.79 -8.74
C ILE A 20 13.00 -3.09 -8.09
N TRP A 21 13.88 -4.05 -7.85
CA TRP A 21 13.52 -5.29 -7.15
C TRP A 21 13.13 -5.05 -5.69
N ILE A 22 13.90 -4.21 -4.99
CA ILE A 22 13.56 -3.80 -3.61
C ILE A 22 12.22 -3.07 -3.60
N LEU A 23 12.00 -2.12 -4.51
CA LEU A 23 10.74 -1.39 -4.63
C LEU A 23 9.56 -2.34 -4.87
N THR A 24 9.74 -3.34 -5.73
CA THR A 24 8.71 -4.35 -6.04
C THR A 24 8.38 -5.18 -4.79
N LEU A 25 9.39 -5.66 -4.08
CA LEU A 25 9.20 -6.44 -2.85
C LEU A 25 8.51 -5.62 -1.75
N VAL A 26 8.95 -4.39 -1.53
CA VAL A 26 8.36 -3.48 -0.54
C VAL A 26 6.92 -3.14 -0.90
N THR A 27 6.62 -2.96 -2.19
CA THR A 27 5.25 -2.76 -2.67
C THR A 27 4.39 -3.99 -2.42
N PHE A 28 4.90 -5.18 -2.67
CA PHE A 28 4.20 -6.43 -2.38
C PHE A 28 3.87 -6.55 -0.88
N ILE A 29 4.84 -6.29 0.01
CA ILE A 29 4.64 -6.31 1.47
C ILE A 29 3.57 -5.29 1.89
N ASN A 30 3.64 -4.06 1.36
CA ASN A 30 2.63 -3.04 1.64
C ASN A 30 1.23 -3.49 1.21
N ARG A 31 1.12 -4.14 0.05
CA ARG A 31 -0.16 -4.63 -0.47
C ARG A 31 -0.69 -5.84 0.29
N ALA A 32 0.16 -6.78 0.64
CA ALA A 32 -0.21 -7.90 1.51
C ALA A 32 -0.79 -7.41 2.85
N GLY A 33 -0.25 -6.32 3.40
CA GLY A 33 -0.80 -5.67 4.60
C GLY A 33 -2.22 -5.11 4.41
N THR A 34 -2.59 -4.70 3.19
CA THR A 34 -3.95 -4.20 2.91
C THR A 34 -5.00 -5.29 2.72
N MET A 35 -4.60 -6.56 2.60
CA MET A 35 -5.52 -7.72 2.58
C MET A 35 -6.32 -7.89 3.87
N VAL A 36 -5.92 -7.23 4.95
CA VAL A 36 -6.71 -7.16 6.20
C VAL A 36 -8.09 -6.56 5.97
N LEU A 37 -8.25 -5.66 5.00
CA LEU A 37 -9.47 -4.87 4.83
C LEU A 37 -10.75 -5.66 4.54
N PRO A 38 -10.79 -6.64 3.63
CA PRO A 38 -11.97 -7.46 3.42
C PRO A 38 -12.38 -8.23 4.68
N PHE A 39 -11.40 -8.68 5.45
CA PHE A 39 -11.63 -9.40 6.71
C PHE A 39 -12.02 -8.47 7.85
N LEU A 40 -11.59 -7.19 7.81
CA LEU A 40 -11.90 -6.22 8.84
C LEU A 40 -13.41 -5.98 8.95
N SER A 41 -14.11 -5.80 7.83
CA SER A 41 -15.56 -5.61 7.84
C SER A 41 -16.29 -6.78 8.48
N LYS A 42 -15.84 -8.01 8.19
CA LYS A 42 -16.36 -9.23 8.79
C LYS A 42 -16.08 -9.26 10.29
N TYR A 43 -14.87 -9.01 10.71
CA TYR A 43 -14.46 -8.93 12.12
C TYR A 43 -15.26 -7.90 12.91
N LEU A 44 -15.46 -6.70 12.36
CA LEU A 44 -16.24 -5.64 13.00
C LEU A 44 -17.70 -6.05 13.22
N HIS A 45 -18.28 -6.79 12.27
CA HIS A 45 -19.68 -7.19 12.33
C HIS A 45 -19.89 -8.46 13.17
N GLU A 46 -19.09 -9.50 12.94
CA GLU A 46 -19.29 -10.82 13.56
C GLU A 46 -18.66 -10.91 14.94
N ASP A 47 -17.45 -10.38 15.16
CA ASP A 47 -16.74 -10.52 16.44
C ASP A 47 -17.00 -9.33 17.38
N LEU A 48 -17.05 -8.11 16.88
CA LEU A 48 -17.31 -6.91 17.68
C LEU A 48 -18.79 -6.51 17.71
N HIS A 49 -19.67 -7.23 17.00
CA HIS A 49 -21.12 -7.04 16.99
C HIS A 49 -21.58 -5.64 16.57
N PHE A 50 -20.78 -4.92 15.75
CA PHE A 50 -21.22 -3.64 15.22
C PHE A 50 -22.31 -3.81 14.17
N SER A 51 -23.28 -2.89 14.17
CA SER A 51 -24.30 -2.84 13.12
C SER A 51 -23.65 -2.54 11.75
N LEU A 52 -24.28 -2.96 10.66
CA LEU A 52 -23.80 -2.68 9.30
C LEU A 52 -23.62 -1.18 9.05
N SER A 53 -24.46 -0.33 9.65
CA SER A 53 -24.33 1.13 9.58
C SER A 53 -23.05 1.62 10.24
N GLN A 54 -22.70 1.08 11.42
CA GLN A 54 -21.46 1.41 12.12
C GLN A 54 -20.22 0.95 11.33
N VAL A 55 -20.25 -0.28 10.80
CA VAL A 55 -19.18 -0.77 9.91
C VAL A 55 -19.02 0.13 8.70
N GLY A 56 -20.14 0.51 8.05
CA GLY A 56 -20.12 1.45 6.94
C GLY A 56 -19.48 2.80 7.30
N THR A 57 -19.80 3.33 8.49
CA THR A 57 -19.21 4.59 8.98
C THR A 57 -17.69 4.46 9.18
N ILE A 58 -17.21 3.36 9.78
CA ILE A 58 -15.76 3.09 9.92
C ILE A 58 -15.08 3.05 8.54
N MET A 59 -15.74 2.43 7.53
CA MET A 59 -15.21 2.39 6.18
C MET A 59 -15.19 3.77 5.48
N VAL A 60 -16.09 4.68 5.84
CA VAL A 60 -16.04 6.07 5.36
C VAL A 60 -14.81 6.79 5.93
N PHE A 61 -14.52 6.66 7.21
CA PHE A 61 -13.29 7.21 7.83
C PHE A 61 -12.02 6.62 7.22
N PHE A 62 -12.01 5.32 6.94
CA PHE A 62 -10.98 4.66 6.15
C PHE A 62 -10.77 5.35 4.78
N GLY A 63 -11.84 5.58 4.02
CA GLY A 63 -11.76 6.22 2.70
C GLY A 63 -11.22 7.64 2.76
N PHE A 64 -11.67 8.45 3.72
CA PHE A 64 -11.14 9.80 3.93
C PHE A 64 -9.66 9.79 4.33
N GLY A 65 -9.24 8.86 5.19
CA GLY A 65 -7.83 8.67 5.54
C GLY A 65 -6.98 8.34 4.33
N SER A 66 -7.44 7.41 3.48
CA SER A 66 -6.78 7.03 2.22
C SER A 66 -6.62 8.21 1.26
N MET A 67 -7.66 9.01 1.10
CA MET A 67 -7.63 10.21 0.26
C MET A 67 -6.62 11.24 0.78
N LEU A 68 -6.66 11.54 2.08
CA LEU A 68 -5.73 12.46 2.73
C LEU A 68 -4.30 11.94 2.65
N GLY A 69 -4.08 10.64 2.90
CA GLY A 69 -2.77 9.99 2.84
C GLY A 69 -2.15 10.08 1.45
N SER A 70 -2.93 9.82 0.40
CA SER A 70 -2.46 9.93 -0.97
C SER A 70 -2.06 11.36 -1.33
N TRP A 71 -2.81 12.36 -0.89
CA TRP A 71 -2.47 13.78 -1.10
C TRP A 71 -1.21 14.18 -0.33
N LEU A 72 -1.14 13.85 0.97
CA LEU A 72 0.03 14.14 1.81
C LEU A 72 1.28 13.43 1.30
N GLY A 73 1.16 12.18 0.90
CA GLY A 73 2.26 11.37 0.38
C GLY A 73 2.87 11.98 -0.89
N GLY A 74 2.04 12.50 -1.80
CA GLY A 74 2.52 13.24 -2.96
C GLY A 74 3.29 14.50 -2.55
N LYS A 75 2.65 15.38 -1.79
CA LYS A 75 3.24 16.65 -1.36
C LYS A 75 4.52 16.47 -0.54
N LEU A 76 4.53 15.52 0.39
CA LEU A 76 5.70 15.26 1.24
C LEU A 76 6.83 14.56 0.47
N SER A 77 6.51 13.74 -0.54
CA SER A 77 7.54 13.13 -1.39
C SER A 77 8.35 14.17 -2.16
N ASP A 78 7.72 15.27 -2.56
CA ASP A 78 8.38 16.38 -3.26
C ASP A 78 9.28 17.21 -2.32
N THR A 79 8.94 17.28 -1.02
CA THR A 79 9.65 18.14 -0.05
C THR A 79 10.71 17.39 0.76
N ILE A 80 10.39 16.21 1.27
CA ILE A 80 11.24 15.43 2.18
C ILE A 80 11.96 14.30 1.43
N GLY A 81 11.46 13.95 0.25
CA GLY A 81 11.94 12.85 -0.58
C GLY A 81 11.14 11.55 -0.40
N PHE A 82 10.88 10.88 -1.50
CA PHE A 82 10.03 9.68 -1.57
C PHE A 82 10.55 8.52 -0.70
N TYR A 83 11.86 8.35 -0.57
CA TYR A 83 12.45 7.25 0.18
C TYR A 83 12.08 7.28 1.67
N LYS A 84 12.18 8.46 2.29
CA LYS A 84 11.82 8.66 3.70
C LYS A 84 10.34 8.43 3.93
N ILE A 85 9.49 8.90 3.01
CA ILE A 85 8.04 8.71 3.10
C ILE A 85 7.66 7.24 2.99
N MET A 86 8.28 6.49 2.08
CA MET A 86 8.03 5.06 1.94
C MET A 86 8.39 4.28 3.22
N ILE A 87 9.56 4.52 3.79
CA ILE A 87 9.98 3.85 5.04
C ILE A 87 9.05 4.25 6.19
N PHE A 88 8.82 5.55 6.36
CA PHE A 88 7.94 6.08 7.41
C PHE A 88 6.55 5.46 7.34
N SER A 89 5.93 5.49 6.16
CA SER A 89 4.57 4.97 5.98
C SER A 89 4.48 3.47 6.30
N LEU A 90 5.46 2.66 5.87
CA LEU A 90 5.47 1.22 6.15
C LEU A 90 5.64 0.91 7.64
N LEU A 91 6.65 1.52 8.28
CA LEU A 91 6.95 1.23 9.69
C LEU A 91 5.83 1.72 10.60
N ILE A 92 5.38 2.96 10.41
CA ILE A 92 4.36 3.55 11.28
C ILE A 92 3.00 2.89 11.06
N SER A 93 2.59 2.65 9.81
CA SER A 93 1.32 1.94 9.57
C SER A 93 1.35 0.52 10.12
N GLY A 94 2.47 -0.20 9.99
CA GLY A 94 2.65 -1.53 10.58
C GLY A 94 2.49 -1.52 12.10
N LEU A 95 3.15 -0.58 12.79
CA LEU A 95 2.99 -0.40 14.24
C LEU A 95 1.56 -0.03 14.65
N MET A 96 0.92 0.85 13.88
CA MET A 96 -0.47 1.25 14.14
C MET A 96 -1.44 0.08 13.95
N PHE A 97 -1.22 -0.81 12.97
CA PHE A 97 -2.03 -2.03 12.82
C PHE A 97 -1.92 -2.95 14.04
N PHE A 98 -0.75 -3.07 14.65
CA PHE A 98 -0.61 -3.81 15.92
C PHE A 98 -1.43 -3.16 17.04
N GLY A 99 -1.41 -1.83 17.11
CA GLY A 99 -2.21 -1.07 18.09
C GLY A 99 -3.72 -1.22 17.91
N LEU A 100 -4.18 -1.45 16.67
CA LEU A 100 -5.61 -1.59 16.36
C LEU A 100 -6.28 -2.73 17.14
N ARG A 101 -5.55 -3.80 17.45
CA ARG A 101 -6.05 -4.94 18.23
C ARG A 101 -6.59 -4.55 19.61
N PHE A 102 -6.09 -3.49 20.19
CA PHE A 102 -6.46 -3.03 21.53
C PHE A 102 -7.64 -2.06 21.54
N ILE A 103 -8.13 -1.69 20.35
CA ILE A 103 -9.19 -0.69 20.19
C ILE A 103 -10.47 -1.41 19.78
N THR A 104 -11.45 -1.43 20.70
CA THR A 104 -12.75 -2.06 20.47
C THR A 104 -13.90 -1.06 20.46
N SER A 105 -13.64 0.22 20.80
CA SER A 105 -14.67 1.26 20.81
C SER A 105 -14.93 1.78 19.39
N PHE A 106 -16.20 2.05 19.08
CA PHE A 106 -16.62 2.56 17.77
C PHE A 106 -15.87 3.83 17.35
N TYR A 107 -15.83 4.85 18.18
CA TYR A 107 -15.11 6.10 17.89
C TYR A 107 -13.59 5.90 17.78
N GLY A 108 -13.05 5.04 18.64
CA GLY A 108 -11.63 4.67 18.56
C GLY A 108 -11.28 4.01 17.24
N LEU A 109 -12.13 3.12 16.73
CA LEU A 109 -11.94 2.46 15.44
C LEU A 109 -12.06 3.45 14.26
N CYS A 110 -13.02 4.37 14.29
CA CYS A 110 -13.14 5.43 13.28
C CYS A 110 -11.86 6.26 13.18
N ILE A 111 -11.36 6.76 14.31
CA ILE A 111 -10.15 7.59 14.36
C ILE A 111 -8.92 6.77 13.96
N SER A 112 -8.78 5.56 14.49
CA SER A 112 -7.64 4.70 14.18
C SER A 112 -7.58 4.33 12.71
N MET A 113 -8.71 3.96 12.10
CA MET A 113 -8.77 3.62 10.68
C MET A 113 -8.44 4.84 9.80
N PHE A 114 -8.93 6.02 10.16
CA PHE A 114 -8.58 7.25 9.48
C PHE A 114 -7.05 7.50 9.53
N LEU A 115 -6.45 7.42 10.72
CA LEU A 115 -5.01 7.67 10.90
C LEU A 115 -4.14 6.61 10.23
N ILE A 116 -4.48 5.33 10.39
CA ILE A 116 -3.75 4.20 9.78
C ILE A 116 -3.74 4.35 8.25
N MET A 117 -4.91 4.63 7.67
CA MET A 117 -5.01 4.78 6.23
C MET A 117 -4.33 6.04 5.71
N THR A 118 -4.38 7.14 6.47
CA THR A 118 -3.62 8.35 6.14
C THR A 118 -2.13 8.04 6.03
N VAL A 119 -1.57 7.34 7.00
CA VAL A 119 -0.14 7.01 6.99
C VAL A 119 0.19 5.94 5.94
N SER A 120 -0.60 4.89 5.84
CA SER A 120 -0.35 3.76 4.93
C SER A 120 -0.40 4.19 3.46
N ASP A 121 -1.37 5.02 3.08
CA ASP A 121 -1.55 5.42 1.68
C ASP A 121 -0.63 6.57 1.21
N MET A 122 0.19 7.14 2.11
CA MET A 122 1.35 7.96 1.71
C MET A 122 2.37 7.16 0.89
N PHE A 123 2.43 5.85 1.08
CA PHE A 123 3.34 4.96 0.36
C PHE A 123 3.11 5.00 -1.16
N ARG A 124 1.85 5.02 -1.60
CA ARG A 124 1.48 4.88 -3.02
C ARG A 124 2.07 5.95 -3.92
N PRO A 125 1.86 7.27 -3.69
CA PRO A 125 2.47 8.30 -4.53
C PRO A 125 4.00 8.30 -4.43
N ALA A 126 4.56 8.09 -3.24
CA ALA A 126 6.02 8.00 -3.05
C ALA A 126 6.63 6.85 -3.87
N MET A 127 5.97 5.71 -3.96
CA MET A 127 6.37 4.57 -4.79
C MET A 127 6.38 4.93 -6.28
N PHE A 128 5.38 5.64 -6.80
CA PHE A 128 5.36 6.06 -8.20
C PHE A 128 6.48 7.07 -8.53
N VAL A 129 6.78 8.01 -7.62
CA VAL A 129 7.91 8.93 -7.75
C VAL A 129 9.22 8.15 -7.78
N SER A 130 9.41 7.20 -6.86
CA SER A 130 10.62 6.36 -6.80
C SER A 130 10.83 5.52 -8.06
N LEU A 131 9.74 4.96 -8.61
CA LEU A 131 9.80 4.23 -9.88
C LEU A 131 10.31 5.13 -11.01
N GLY A 132 9.85 6.37 -11.08
CA GLY A 132 10.31 7.36 -12.04
C GLY A 132 11.80 7.70 -11.92
N ALA A 133 12.33 7.68 -10.68
CA ALA A 133 13.73 7.98 -10.39
C ALA A 133 14.66 6.78 -10.65
N TYR A 134 14.22 5.54 -10.35
CA TYR A 134 15.06 4.35 -10.45
C TYR A 134 14.97 3.62 -11.79
N ALA A 135 13.87 3.77 -12.52
CA ALA A 135 13.71 3.12 -13.82
C ALA A 135 14.32 3.96 -14.95
N LYS A 136 15.23 3.34 -15.71
CA LYS A 136 15.76 3.95 -16.96
C LYS A 136 14.59 4.19 -17.94
N PRO A 137 14.62 5.26 -18.75
CA PRO A 137 13.54 5.60 -19.69
C PRO A 137 13.09 4.41 -20.54
N GLU A 138 14.04 3.61 -21.05
CA GLU A 138 13.78 2.45 -21.91
C GLU A 138 13.05 1.31 -21.17
N ASN A 139 13.22 1.21 -19.85
CA ASN A 139 12.69 0.13 -19.02
C ASN A 139 11.53 0.56 -18.14
N ARG A 140 11.10 1.83 -18.17
CA ARG A 140 10.09 2.38 -17.27
C ARG A 140 8.74 1.63 -17.33
N THR A 141 8.27 1.33 -18.52
CA THR A 141 7.01 0.59 -18.72
C THR A 141 7.11 -0.83 -18.16
N ARG A 142 8.25 -1.51 -18.38
CA ARG A 142 8.50 -2.87 -17.86
C ARG A 142 8.61 -2.88 -16.33
N ALA A 143 9.30 -1.91 -15.74
CA ALA A 143 9.39 -1.73 -14.29
C ALA A 143 8.01 -1.45 -13.67
N LEU A 144 7.20 -0.61 -14.32
CA LEU A 144 5.81 -0.36 -13.90
C LEU A 144 4.97 -1.65 -13.94
N THR A 145 5.15 -2.48 -14.97
CA THR A 145 4.44 -3.77 -15.07
C THR A 145 4.83 -4.71 -13.93
N LEU A 146 6.11 -4.76 -13.56
CA LEU A 146 6.60 -5.56 -12.44
C LEU A 146 6.00 -5.10 -11.10
N VAL A 147 5.99 -3.80 -10.86
CA VAL A 147 5.39 -3.22 -9.65
C VAL A 147 3.87 -3.44 -9.62
N ARG A 148 3.18 -3.30 -10.75
CA ARG A 148 1.74 -3.63 -10.86
C ARG A 148 1.46 -5.11 -10.58
N LEU A 149 2.34 -6.01 -11.01
CA LEU A 149 2.23 -7.42 -10.68
C LEU A 149 2.31 -7.62 -9.15
N ALA A 150 3.26 -6.97 -8.48
CA ALA A 150 3.36 -7.00 -7.02
C ALA A 150 2.10 -6.44 -6.33
N ILE A 151 1.51 -5.36 -6.87
CA ILE A 151 0.25 -4.79 -6.36
C ILE A 151 -0.92 -5.77 -6.48
N ASN A 152 -0.97 -6.56 -7.53
CA ASN A 152 -2.07 -7.50 -7.80
C ASN A 152 -1.90 -8.84 -7.07
N LEU A 153 -0.69 -9.19 -6.68
CA LEU A 153 -0.39 -10.43 -5.95
C LEU A 153 -0.45 -10.25 -4.42
N GLY A 154 -0.28 -9.03 -3.92
CA GLY A 154 -0.40 -8.67 -2.50
C GLY A 154 -1.75 -8.06 -2.19
#